data_651ec3d96652c92f3e15335edac7c72b
#
_entry.id   651ec3d96652c92f3e15335edac7c72b
#
_cell.length_a   1.000
_cell.length_b   1.000
_cell.length_c   1.000
_cell.angle_alpha   90.00
_cell.angle_beta   90.00
_cell.angle_gamma   90.00
#
_symmetry.space_group_name_H-M   'P 1'
#
loop_
_entity.id
_entity.type
_entity.pdbx_description
1 polymer ?
#
loop_
_entity_poly.entity_id
_entity_poly.type
_entity_poly.pdbx_seq_one_letter_code
_entity_poly.pdbx_strand_id
1 'polypeptide(L)'
;MGEAKTMVALIGNPVSNKGWGAVVGEQVFTMLAEAGQRHGFDVMDLTGTSFDDSLTAARENRALYDYLVVVGGDGMIALGANAVCGSGIPLGIVAVGSGNDFARGLKLPVNRVKTAVEGIVGAIACGTYLDVDMGRVRSTEIACMVHDESGEPVVDEEDRPVNGLIDRYYAGMLNCGLDASINDRANHSRLPGGSARYAAAVLVEIARMKQYGYHVKATLSDGTVEEHDIIAPLLTVANARYIGGGLEVSPYSLLDDGMLDLVWLNCKPNVGQCAKALSNAYNGRLLASQIFSWKRVRQVEITRAHEGDEPPVLMADGEYVGHLPVTVTAQAKALRVLVPPAVAHWHDSRSEEHIMAAIERDGRDPVTGEFI
;
A
#
# COMPACT_ATOMS: atom_id res chain seq x y z
N MET A 1 -5.11 41.44 11.86
CA MET A 1 -4.49 40.10 11.91
C MET A 1 -4.45 39.62 10.49
N GLY A 2 -3.26 39.49 9.86
CA GLY A 2 -3.16 38.92 8.52
C GLY A 2 -3.68 37.48 8.55
N GLU A 3 -4.48 37.09 7.59
CA GLU A 3 -4.86 35.68 7.41
C GLU A 3 -3.57 34.86 7.31
N ALA A 4 -3.49 33.76 8.09
CA ALA A 4 -2.37 32.84 7.99
C ALA A 4 -2.39 32.29 6.56
N LYS A 5 -1.28 32.45 5.85
CA LYS A 5 -1.16 31.98 4.46
C LYS A 5 -1.12 30.46 4.44
N THR A 6 -1.87 29.85 3.57
CA THR A 6 -1.89 28.37 3.39
C THR A 6 -0.47 27.87 3.13
N MET A 7 -0.07 26.79 3.80
CA MET A 7 1.26 26.17 3.70
C MET A 7 1.16 24.77 3.11
N VAL A 8 1.94 24.50 2.08
CA VAL A 8 2.10 23.18 1.46
C VAL A 8 3.48 22.63 1.83
N ALA A 9 3.52 21.53 2.55
CA ALA A 9 4.76 20.81 2.79
C ALA A 9 5.05 19.83 1.63
N LEU A 10 6.31 19.67 1.27
CA LEU A 10 6.77 18.73 0.24
C LEU A 10 7.79 17.78 0.85
N ILE A 11 7.68 16.50 0.46
CA ILE A 11 8.70 15.49 0.72
C ILE A 11 9.03 14.77 -0.59
N GLY A 12 10.28 14.87 -1.03
CA GLY A 12 10.84 14.12 -2.14
C GLY A 12 11.60 12.88 -1.68
N ASN A 13 11.96 12.01 -2.61
CA ASN A 13 12.88 10.90 -2.34
C ASN A 13 14.26 11.20 -2.93
N PRO A 14 15.24 11.63 -2.12
CA PRO A 14 16.57 12.02 -2.62
C PRO A 14 17.40 10.84 -3.13
N VAL A 15 17.07 9.61 -2.68
CA VAL A 15 17.89 8.41 -2.94
C VAL A 15 17.41 7.61 -4.15
N SER A 16 16.16 7.83 -4.60
CA SER A 16 15.57 7.02 -5.67
C SER A 16 16.26 7.24 -7.01
N ASN A 17 16.45 6.13 -7.75
CA ASN A 17 16.85 6.11 -9.14
C ASN A 17 18.16 6.90 -9.45
N LYS A 18 19.23 6.70 -8.64
CA LYS A 18 20.56 7.32 -8.80
C LYS A 18 20.56 8.86 -8.80
N GLY A 19 19.74 9.49 -7.96
CA GLY A 19 19.63 10.95 -7.83
C GLY A 19 18.54 11.59 -8.69
N TRP A 20 17.84 10.85 -9.53
CA TRP A 20 16.69 11.36 -10.30
C TRP A 20 15.54 11.84 -9.40
N GLY A 21 15.36 11.18 -8.24
CA GLY A 21 14.36 11.57 -7.27
C GLY A 21 14.56 12.98 -6.73
N ALA A 22 15.81 13.37 -6.48
CA ALA A 22 16.14 14.73 -6.03
C ALA A 22 15.81 15.76 -7.12
N VAL A 23 16.14 15.48 -8.39
CA VAL A 23 15.84 16.38 -9.52
C VAL A 23 14.34 16.56 -9.71
N VAL A 24 13.55 15.49 -9.62
CA VAL A 24 12.08 15.57 -9.73
C VAL A 24 11.48 16.28 -8.52
N GLY A 25 12.01 16.05 -7.32
CA GLY A 25 11.59 16.75 -6.10
C GLY A 25 11.78 18.27 -6.22
N GLU A 26 12.96 18.71 -6.65
CA GLU A 26 13.26 20.12 -6.90
C GLU A 26 12.38 20.74 -8.00
N GLN A 27 12.12 19.99 -9.07
CA GLN A 27 11.20 20.42 -10.13
C GLN A 27 9.79 20.62 -9.57
N VAL A 28 9.27 19.67 -8.77
CA VAL A 28 7.94 19.77 -8.16
C VAL A 28 7.88 20.94 -7.18
N PHE A 29 8.93 21.12 -6.36
CA PHE A 29 9.03 22.27 -5.44
C PHE A 29 8.91 23.58 -6.20
N THR A 30 9.69 23.77 -7.25
CA THR A 30 9.68 24.97 -8.10
C THR A 30 8.28 25.22 -8.70
N MET A 31 7.64 24.17 -9.24
CA MET A 31 6.31 24.29 -9.83
C MET A 31 5.24 24.64 -8.79
N LEU A 32 5.31 24.05 -7.58
CA LEU A 32 4.39 24.39 -6.48
C LEU A 32 4.64 25.83 -5.98
N ALA A 33 5.89 26.27 -5.84
CA ALA A 33 6.22 27.63 -5.42
C ALA A 33 5.70 28.68 -6.42
N GLU A 34 5.88 28.45 -7.73
CA GLU A 34 5.32 29.30 -8.79
C GLU A 34 3.76 29.32 -8.75
N ALA A 35 3.14 28.16 -8.51
CA ALA A 35 1.70 28.08 -8.35
C ALA A 35 1.24 28.80 -7.07
N GLY A 36 2.00 28.69 -5.98
CA GLY A 36 1.74 29.35 -4.70
C GLY A 36 1.69 30.87 -4.81
N GLN A 37 2.58 31.48 -5.65
CA GLN A 37 2.54 32.91 -5.93
C GLN A 37 1.24 33.33 -6.61
N ARG A 38 0.63 32.46 -7.44
CA ARG A 38 -0.61 32.74 -8.17
C ARG A 38 -1.87 32.46 -7.36
N HIS A 39 -1.82 31.46 -6.49
CA HIS A 39 -2.99 30.94 -5.77
C HIS A 39 -2.97 31.24 -4.26
N GLY A 40 -1.94 31.92 -3.74
CA GLY A 40 -1.91 32.43 -2.37
C GLY A 40 -1.47 31.42 -1.32
N PHE A 41 -0.59 30.46 -1.65
CA PHE A 41 0.02 29.55 -0.69
C PHE A 41 1.55 29.59 -0.72
N ASP A 42 2.20 29.17 0.37
CA ASP A 42 3.65 29.01 0.45
C ASP A 42 4.02 27.51 0.44
N VAL A 43 5.28 27.21 0.13
CA VAL A 43 5.79 25.83 0.08
C VAL A 43 6.98 25.71 1.02
N MET A 44 7.00 24.63 1.81
CA MET A 44 8.15 24.26 2.65
C MET A 44 8.63 22.86 2.26
N ASP A 45 9.96 22.67 2.26
CA ASP A 45 10.58 21.36 1.99
C ASP A 45 10.88 20.67 3.33
N LEU A 46 10.35 19.45 3.50
CA LEU A 46 10.58 18.58 4.63
C LEU A 46 11.33 17.30 4.25
N THR A 47 11.97 17.30 3.07
CA THR A 47 12.78 16.17 2.60
C THR A 47 13.99 15.98 3.52
N GLY A 48 14.02 14.86 4.22
CA GLY A 48 15.14 14.45 5.06
C GLY A 48 16.22 13.71 4.30
N THR A 49 17.24 13.25 5.00
CA THR A 49 18.34 12.43 4.44
C THR A 49 17.99 10.96 4.33
N SER A 50 16.98 10.51 5.08
CA SER A 50 16.43 9.15 5.09
C SER A 50 14.90 9.18 5.06
N PHE A 51 14.30 7.99 4.91
CA PHE A 51 12.85 7.80 5.06
C PHE A 51 12.39 8.23 6.47
N ASP A 52 13.08 7.76 7.50
CA ASP A 52 12.72 8.04 8.90
C ASP A 52 12.91 9.52 9.25
N ASP A 53 13.94 10.17 8.75
CA ASP A 53 14.13 11.62 8.93
C ASP A 53 12.97 12.41 8.32
N SER A 54 12.57 12.05 7.09
CA SER A 54 11.46 12.70 6.39
C SER A 54 10.12 12.49 7.10
N LEU A 55 9.88 11.24 7.57
CA LEU A 55 8.66 10.90 8.32
C LEU A 55 8.60 11.65 9.65
N THR A 56 9.71 11.72 10.37
CA THR A 56 9.85 12.46 11.64
C THR A 56 9.61 13.94 11.42
N ALA A 57 10.30 14.54 10.43
CA ALA A 57 10.11 15.95 10.07
C ALA A 57 8.64 16.27 9.74
N ALA A 58 7.98 15.41 8.95
CA ALA A 58 6.57 15.60 8.63
C ALA A 58 5.66 15.54 9.86
N ARG A 59 5.91 14.61 10.78
CA ARG A 59 5.10 14.44 12.00
C ARG A 59 5.28 15.58 12.99
N GLU A 60 6.51 16.01 13.23
CA GLU A 60 6.83 17.09 14.17
C GLU A 60 6.33 18.45 13.70
N ASN A 61 6.31 18.68 12.40
CA ASN A 61 5.89 19.95 11.80
C ASN A 61 4.42 19.99 11.36
N ARG A 62 3.57 19.01 11.74
CA ARG A 62 2.16 18.95 11.33
C ARG A 62 1.35 20.22 11.58
N ALA A 63 1.70 20.98 12.61
CA ALA A 63 1.03 22.24 12.93
C ALA A 63 1.41 23.40 12.00
N LEU A 64 2.41 23.23 11.13
CA LEU A 64 2.97 24.25 10.28
C LEU A 64 2.51 24.17 8.82
N TYR A 65 1.80 23.12 8.43
CA TYR A 65 1.32 22.98 7.05
C TYR A 65 -0.14 22.49 6.98
N ASP A 66 -0.83 22.91 5.95
CA ASP A 66 -2.23 22.56 5.68
C ASP A 66 -2.36 21.37 4.71
N TYR A 67 -1.33 21.14 3.89
CA TYR A 67 -1.27 20.08 2.89
C TYR A 67 0.12 19.45 2.88
N LEU A 68 0.18 18.12 2.68
CA LEU A 68 1.45 17.41 2.46
C LEU A 68 1.48 16.88 1.02
N VAL A 69 2.58 17.11 0.31
CA VAL A 69 2.82 16.55 -1.04
C VAL A 69 4.00 15.61 -0.98
N VAL A 70 3.83 14.40 -1.48
CA VAL A 70 4.93 13.42 -1.63
C VAL A 70 5.26 13.19 -3.09
N VAL A 71 6.57 13.06 -3.37
CA VAL A 71 7.11 12.84 -4.72
C VAL A 71 7.89 11.54 -4.74
N GLY A 72 7.38 10.53 -5.42
CA GLY A 72 8.04 9.22 -5.50
C GLY A 72 7.11 8.07 -5.88
N GLY A 73 7.50 6.87 -5.53
CA GLY A 73 6.70 5.65 -5.71
C GLY A 73 5.88 5.29 -4.49
N ASP A 74 5.44 4.03 -4.42
CA ASP A 74 4.55 3.53 -3.37
C ASP A 74 5.15 3.69 -1.97
N GLY A 75 6.47 3.54 -1.78
CA GLY A 75 7.13 3.80 -0.49
C GLY A 75 6.99 5.27 -0.03
N MET A 76 7.09 6.26 -0.94
CA MET A 76 6.86 7.67 -0.58
C MET A 76 5.38 7.95 -0.28
N ILE A 77 4.46 7.25 -0.96
CA ILE A 77 3.03 7.32 -0.64
C ILE A 77 2.77 6.75 0.75
N ALA A 78 3.39 5.61 1.07
CA ALA A 78 3.32 5.01 2.40
C ALA A 78 3.89 5.94 3.49
N LEU A 79 5.01 6.63 3.22
CA LEU A 79 5.57 7.65 4.11
C LEU A 79 4.56 8.76 4.36
N GLY A 80 4.03 9.36 3.30
CA GLY A 80 3.05 10.44 3.38
C GLY A 80 1.80 10.01 4.15
N ALA A 81 1.27 8.82 3.87
CA ALA A 81 0.15 8.26 4.62
C ALA A 81 0.47 8.11 6.11
N ASN A 82 1.60 7.50 6.46
CA ASN A 82 2.03 7.37 7.85
C ASN A 82 2.33 8.72 8.54
N ALA A 83 2.62 9.75 7.75
CA ALA A 83 2.77 11.10 8.27
C ALA A 83 1.43 11.76 8.64
N VAL A 84 0.37 11.59 7.82
CA VAL A 84 -0.86 12.39 7.95
C VAL A 84 -2.14 11.59 8.20
N CYS A 85 -2.15 10.24 8.18
CA CYS A 85 -3.33 9.45 8.53
C CYS A 85 -3.93 9.87 9.88
N GLY A 86 -5.24 10.04 9.92
CA GLY A 86 -5.99 10.45 11.11
C GLY A 86 -5.82 11.92 11.49
N SER A 87 -5.02 12.72 10.78
CA SER A 87 -4.82 14.16 11.09
C SER A 87 -5.83 15.08 10.39
N GLY A 88 -6.46 14.61 9.32
CA GLY A 88 -7.30 15.42 8.44
C GLY A 88 -6.52 16.26 7.42
N ILE A 89 -5.18 16.25 7.46
CA ILE A 89 -4.32 16.94 6.48
C ILE A 89 -4.36 16.17 5.16
N PRO A 90 -4.73 16.83 4.04
CA PRO A 90 -4.79 16.14 2.76
C PRO A 90 -3.40 15.85 2.18
N LEU A 91 -3.24 14.65 1.61
CA LEU A 91 -2.05 14.18 0.94
C LEU A 91 -2.14 14.40 -0.59
N GLY A 92 -1.22 15.17 -1.16
CA GLY A 92 -1.00 15.25 -2.59
C GLY A 92 0.05 14.22 -3.04
N ILE A 93 -0.18 13.57 -4.18
CA ILE A 93 0.68 12.50 -4.68
C ILE A 93 1.20 12.84 -6.05
N VAL A 94 2.54 12.93 -6.19
CA VAL A 94 3.24 12.97 -7.48
C VAL A 94 3.92 11.63 -7.69
N ALA A 95 3.20 10.71 -8.34
CA ALA A 95 3.58 9.32 -8.51
C ALA A 95 4.58 9.15 -9.65
N VAL A 96 5.86 8.93 -9.32
CA VAL A 96 6.99 8.79 -10.27
C VAL A 96 7.86 7.55 -10.02
N GLY A 97 7.35 6.58 -9.26
CA GLY A 97 7.97 5.29 -9.01
C GLY A 97 7.76 4.29 -10.15
N SER A 98 8.20 3.07 -9.93
CA SER A 98 8.05 1.95 -10.87
C SER A 98 6.68 1.26 -10.79
N GLY A 99 6.07 1.18 -9.61
CA GLY A 99 4.75 0.57 -9.37
C GLY A 99 3.63 1.60 -9.47
N ASN A 100 3.57 2.49 -8.51
CA ASN A 100 2.54 3.53 -8.35
C ASN A 100 1.12 2.95 -8.27
N ASP A 101 0.99 1.83 -7.58
CA ASP A 101 -0.21 1.02 -7.59
C ASP A 101 -1.38 1.69 -6.87
N PHE A 102 -1.12 2.37 -5.75
CA PHE A 102 -2.13 3.13 -5.04
C PHE A 102 -2.62 4.34 -5.87
N ALA A 103 -1.70 5.11 -6.47
CA ALA A 103 -2.06 6.23 -7.35
C ALA A 103 -2.86 5.76 -8.58
N ARG A 104 -2.52 4.59 -9.12
CA ARG A 104 -3.26 3.94 -10.21
C ARG A 104 -4.69 3.59 -9.79
N GLY A 105 -4.87 3.03 -8.61
CA GLY A 105 -6.18 2.72 -8.02
C GLY A 105 -7.06 3.95 -7.90
N LEU A 106 -6.48 5.07 -7.50
CA LEU A 106 -7.14 6.38 -7.40
C LEU A 106 -7.30 7.12 -8.75
N LYS A 107 -6.84 6.55 -9.88
CA LYS A 107 -6.84 7.22 -11.20
C LYS A 107 -6.05 8.53 -11.24
N LEU A 108 -5.06 8.67 -10.37
CA LEU A 108 -4.14 9.80 -10.39
C LEU A 108 -3.13 9.69 -11.55
N PRO A 109 -2.56 10.80 -12.02
CA PRO A 109 -1.51 10.78 -13.04
C PRO A 109 -0.28 10.01 -12.57
N VAL A 110 0.14 9.00 -13.33
CA VAL A 110 1.35 8.20 -13.08
C VAL A 110 2.42 8.59 -14.07
N ASN A 111 3.64 8.89 -13.58
CA ASN A 111 4.80 9.32 -14.38
C ASN A 111 4.52 10.57 -15.25
N ARG A 112 3.63 11.45 -14.79
CA ARG A 112 3.23 12.70 -15.44
C ARG A 112 3.31 13.86 -14.45
N VAL A 113 4.54 14.28 -14.11
CA VAL A 113 4.81 15.27 -13.07
C VAL A 113 3.97 16.54 -13.24
N LYS A 114 4.02 17.17 -14.42
CA LYS A 114 3.27 18.40 -14.68
C LYS A 114 1.77 18.23 -14.43
N THR A 115 1.17 17.19 -14.98
CA THR A 115 -0.27 16.91 -14.82
C THR A 115 -0.63 16.63 -13.35
N ALA A 116 0.25 15.93 -12.60
CA ALA A 116 0.05 15.67 -11.19
C ALA A 116 0.06 16.97 -10.37
N VAL A 117 1.07 17.84 -10.59
CA VAL A 117 1.17 19.13 -9.88
C VAL A 117 -0.02 20.05 -10.23
N GLU A 118 -0.39 20.16 -11.51
CA GLU A 118 -1.57 20.91 -11.93
C GLU A 118 -2.85 20.39 -11.27
N GLY A 119 -2.97 19.05 -11.15
CA GLY A 119 -4.09 18.41 -10.47
C GLY A 119 -4.13 18.73 -8.97
N ILE A 120 -2.98 18.69 -8.29
CA ILE A 120 -2.85 19.04 -6.87
C ILE A 120 -3.21 20.51 -6.65
N VAL A 121 -2.67 21.44 -7.44
CA VAL A 121 -2.98 22.86 -7.36
C VAL A 121 -4.47 23.12 -7.57
N GLY A 122 -5.06 22.46 -8.59
CA GLY A 122 -6.50 22.54 -8.84
C GLY A 122 -7.33 21.99 -7.67
N ALA A 123 -6.90 20.89 -7.07
CA ALA A 123 -7.55 20.30 -5.90
C ALA A 123 -7.50 21.23 -4.67
N ILE A 124 -6.35 21.84 -4.40
CA ILE A 124 -6.20 22.84 -3.33
C ILE A 124 -7.13 24.05 -3.59
N ALA A 125 -7.14 24.58 -4.81
CA ALA A 125 -7.96 25.73 -5.17
C ALA A 125 -9.47 25.46 -5.09
N CYS A 126 -9.90 24.22 -5.40
CA CYS A 126 -11.32 23.82 -5.37
C CYS A 126 -11.72 23.15 -4.06
N GLY A 127 -10.79 22.83 -3.15
CA GLY A 127 -11.06 22.06 -1.93
C GLY A 127 -11.50 20.62 -2.21
N THR A 128 -10.97 19.98 -3.28
CA THR A 128 -11.39 18.63 -3.68
C THR A 128 -10.43 17.55 -3.18
N TYR A 129 -10.98 16.55 -2.51
CA TYR A 129 -10.24 15.40 -1.98
C TYR A 129 -11.15 14.17 -1.91
N LEU A 130 -10.53 13.00 -1.76
CA LEU A 130 -11.20 11.76 -1.40
C LEU A 130 -10.75 11.35 0.00
N ASP A 131 -11.70 11.01 0.84
CA ASP A 131 -11.42 10.32 2.11
C ASP A 131 -11.37 8.83 1.82
N VAL A 132 -10.18 8.22 1.99
CA VAL A 132 -9.93 6.82 1.65
C VAL A 132 -9.56 6.00 2.88
N ASP A 133 -9.90 4.74 2.81
CA ASP A 133 -9.56 3.76 3.83
C ASP A 133 -8.08 3.39 3.77
N MET A 134 -7.55 2.98 4.91
CA MET A 134 -6.19 2.49 5.04
C MET A 134 -6.18 1.18 5.82
N GLY A 135 -5.30 0.27 5.44
CA GLY A 135 -4.97 -0.83 6.32
C GLY A 135 -4.02 -0.36 7.43
N ARG A 136 -4.22 -0.83 8.66
CA ARG A 136 -3.29 -0.62 9.77
C ARG A 136 -2.85 -1.95 10.33
N VAL A 137 -1.54 -2.20 10.28
CA VAL A 137 -0.93 -3.39 10.85
C VAL A 137 -0.27 -3.06 12.19
N ARG A 138 -0.54 -3.88 13.20
CA ARG A 138 0.06 -3.77 14.54
C ARG A 138 0.51 -5.13 15.02
N SER A 139 1.69 -5.17 15.65
CA SER A 139 2.04 -6.33 16.47
C SER A 139 1.10 -6.41 17.68
N THR A 140 0.72 -7.62 18.07
CA THR A 140 -0.19 -7.83 19.20
C THR A 140 0.54 -7.54 20.52
N GLU A 141 0.95 -8.56 21.25
CA GLU A 141 1.54 -8.39 22.60
C GLU A 141 3.06 -8.60 22.59
N ILE A 142 3.61 -9.13 21.50
CA ILE A 142 5.02 -9.52 21.41
C ILE A 142 5.77 -8.53 20.53
N ALA A 143 6.91 -8.07 21.01
CA ALA A 143 7.84 -7.30 20.20
C ALA A 143 8.32 -8.13 19.01
N CYS A 144 8.22 -7.55 17.81
CA CYS A 144 8.70 -8.16 16.58
C CYS A 144 10.12 -7.70 16.29
N MET A 145 10.92 -8.57 15.64
CA MET A 145 12.22 -8.17 15.13
C MET A 145 12.04 -7.00 14.16
N VAL A 146 12.74 -5.89 14.40
CA VAL A 146 12.73 -4.70 13.55
C VAL A 146 13.75 -4.88 12.44
N HIS A 147 13.38 -4.50 11.23
CA HIS A 147 14.25 -4.51 10.07
C HIS A 147 14.49 -3.07 9.61
N ASP A 148 15.69 -2.81 9.11
CA ASP A 148 16.02 -1.55 8.47
C ASP A 148 15.46 -1.45 7.02
N GLU A 149 15.74 -0.35 6.34
CA GLU A 149 15.29 -0.13 4.94
C GLU A 149 15.86 -1.15 3.94
N SER A 150 16.94 -1.85 4.29
CA SER A 150 17.55 -2.90 3.47
C SER A 150 16.94 -4.29 3.71
N GLY A 151 16.12 -4.43 4.76
CA GLY A 151 15.54 -5.70 5.20
C GLY A 151 16.45 -6.51 6.10
N GLU A 152 17.56 -5.93 6.57
CA GLU A 152 18.40 -6.56 7.56
C GLU A 152 17.86 -6.28 8.98
N PRO A 153 17.98 -7.24 9.90
CA PRO A 153 17.61 -7.01 11.30
C PRO A 153 18.39 -5.85 11.89
N VAL A 154 17.68 -4.91 12.51
CA VAL A 154 18.34 -3.88 13.33
C VAL A 154 18.94 -4.55 14.54
N VAL A 155 20.21 -4.28 14.82
CA VAL A 155 20.93 -4.82 15.97
C VAL A 155 21.35 -3.70 16.93
N ASP A 156 21.46 -4.03 18.22
CA ASP A 156 21.99 -3.14 19.24
C ASP A 156 23.54 -3.11 19.23
N GLU A 157 24.14 -2.38 20.17
CA GLU A 157 25.60 -2.27 20.30
C GLU A 157 26.31 -3.59 20.59
N GLU A 158 25.59 -4.63 21.02
CA GLU A 158 26.08 -5.98 21.27
C GLU A 158 25.68 -6.98 20.19
N ASP A 159 25.35 -6.51 18.98
CA ASP A 159 24.91 -7.32 17.81
C ASP A 159 23.67 -8.19 18.06
N ARG A 160 22.79 -7.81 19.01
CA ARG A 160 21.54 -8.53 19.27
C ARG A 160 20.40 -7.90 18.50
N PRO A 161 19.51 -8.71 17.87
CA PRO A 161 18.35 -8.19 17.16
C PRO A 161 17.48 -7.30 18.06
N VAL A 162 17.18 -6.10 17.60
CA VAL A 162 16.27 -5.17 18.27
C VAL A 162 14.84 -5.59 18.00
N ASN A 163 14.04 -5.72 19.06
CA ASN A 163 12.63 -5.97 18.95
C ASN A 163 11.88 -4.65 19.16
N GLY A 164 10.87 -4.43 18.33
CA GLY A 164 10.02 -3.24 18.38
C GLY A 164 8.55 -3.61 18.16
N LEU A 165 7.68 -2.65 18.46
CA LEU A 165 6.25 -2.78 18.16
C LEU A 165 5.98 -2.31 16.74
N ILE A 166 5.27 -3.13 15.98
CA ILE A 166 4.73 -2.72 14.68
C ILE A 166 3.49 -1.88 14.94
N ASP A 167 3.44 -0.69 14.35
CA ASP A 167 2.23 0.13 14.27
C ASP A 167 2.37 1.06 13.05
N ARG A 168 1.84 0.63 11.91
CA ARG A 168 1.91 1.43 10.69
C ARG A 168 0.69 1.25 9.79
N TYR A 169 0.42 2.28 9.02
CA TYR A 169 -0.57 2.26 7.95
C TYR A 169 0.06 1.74 6.65
N TYR A 170 -0.76 1.09 5.84
CA TYR A 170 -0.44 0.75 4.46
C TYR A 170 -1.62 1.10 3.54
N ALA A 171 -1.29 1.51 2.32
CA ALA A 171 -2.26 1.99 1.35
C ALA A 171 -2.72 0.89 0.38
N GLY A 172 -1.82 -0.02 0.02
CA GLY A 172 -2.02 -1.10 -0.94
C GLY A 172 -2.31 -2.43 -0.29
N MET A 173 -1.27 -3.19 0.05
CA MET A 173 -1.39 -4.57 0.54
C MET A 173 -0.36 -4.90 1.61
N LEU A 174 -0.79 -5.67 2.61
CA LEU A 174 0.10 -6.41 3.51
C LEU A 174 0.29 -7.82 2.97
N ASN A 175 1.52 -8.18 2.70
CA ASN A 175 1.94 -9.44 2.10
C ASN A 175 2.57 -10.34 3.17
N CYS A 176 2.08 -11.56 3.31
CA CYS A 176 2.47 -12.49 4.37
C CYS A 176 3.14 -13.77 3.87
N GLY A 177 3.32 -13.95 2.55
CA GLY A 177 3.78 -15.22 1.99
C GLY A 177 4.70 -15.05 0.78
N LEU A 178 4.39 -15.77 -0.30
CA LEU A 178 5.15 -15.80 -1.55
C LEU A 178 5.41 -14.38 -2.11
N ASP A 179 4.44 -13.51 -2.04
CA ASP A 179 4.49 -12.12 -2.46
C ASP A 179 5.50 -11.30 -1.63
N ALA A 180 5.56 -11.51 -0.32
CA ALA A 180 6.59 -10.93 0.54
C ALA A 180 7.99 -11.48 0.18
N SER A 181 8.12 -12.80 -0.01
CA SER A 181 9.38 -13.43 -0.43
C SER A 181 9.86 -12.94 -1.80
N ILE A 182 8.94 -12.67 -2.75
CA ILE A 182 9.28 -12.09 -4.05
C ILE A 182 9.82 -10.67 -3.88
N ASN A 183 9.18 -9.84 -3.09
CA ASN A 183 9.61 -8.48 -2.83
C ASN A 183 10.98 -8.45 -2.14
N ASP A 184 11.15 -9.24 -1.09
CA ASP A 184 12.41 -9.38 -0.37
C ASP A 184 13.55 -9.79 -1.32
N ARG A 185 13.36 -10.84 -2.12
CA ARG A 185 14.35 -11.27 -3.11
C ARG A 185 14.64 -10.21 -4.16
N ALA A 186 13.63 -9.48 -4.62
CA ALA A 186 13.81 -8.42 -5.60
C ALA A 186 14.63 -7.25 -5.03
N ASN A 187 14.40 -6.90 -3.76
CA ASN A 187 15.13 -5.85 -3.06
C ASN A 187 16.63 -6.21 -2.89
N HIS A 188 16.94 -7.46 -2.56
CA HIS A 188 18.32 -7.96 -2.42
C HIS A 188 19.01 -8.32 -3.76
N SER A 189 18.30 -8.28 -4.89
CA SER A 189 18.85 -8.67 -6.20
C SER A 189 19.82 -7.62 -6.76
N ARG A 190 20.97 -8.07 -7.25
CA ARG A 190 21.97 -7.24 -7.96
C ARG A 190 21.72 -7.09 -9.45
N LEU A 191 20.64 -7.67 -9.99
CA LEU A 191 20.32 -7.58 -11.41
C LEU A 191 19.96 -6.12 -11.79
N PRO A 192 20.40 -5.63 -12.96
CA PRO A 192 20.02 -4.31 -13.43
C PRO A 192 18.54 -4.27 -13.87
N GLY A 193 17.85 -3.17 -13.55
CA GLY A 193 16.45 -2.93 -13.95
C GLY A 193 15.42 -3.54 -12.98
N GLY A 194 14.51 -2.70 -12.45
CA GLY A 194 13.51 -3.09 -11.44
C GLY A 194 12.59 -4.22 -11.93
N SER A 195 12.05 -4.11 -13.14
CA SER A 195 11.15 -5.13 -13.72
C SER A 195 11.84 -6.48 -13.96
N ALA A 196 13.11 -6.48 -14.37
CA ALA A 196 13.88 -7.73 -14.57
C ALA A 196 14.19 -8.43 -13.24
N ARG A 197 14.52 -7.66 -12.20
CA ARG A 197 14.74 -8.18 -10.84
C ARG A 197 13.48 -8.84 -10.30
N TYR A 198 12.35 -8.15 -10.44
CA TYR A 198 11.07 -8.65 -9.96
C TYR A 198 10.65 -9.92 -10.71
N ALA A 199 10.76 -9.94 -12.04
CA ALA A 199 10.45 -11.12 -12.84
C ALA A 199 11.34 -12.33 -12.48
N ALA A 200 12.63 -12.11 -12.26
CA ALA A 200 13.55 -13.17 -11.82
C ALA A 200 13.19 -13.67 -10.41
N ALA A 201 12.84 -12.78 -9.48
CA ALA A 201 12.39 -13.14 -8.13
C ALA A 201 11.12 -13.98 -8.19
N VAL A 202 10.11 -13.59 -8.98
CA VAL A 202 8.88 -14.36 -9.20
C VAL A 202 9.16 -15.78 -9.66
N LEU A 203 10.01 -15.96 -10.68
CA LEU A 203 10.34 -17.29 -11.19
C LEU A 203 11.01 -18.19 -10.16
N VAL A 204 11.94 -17.61 -9.38
CA VAL A 204 12.67 -18.37 -8.35
C VAL A 204 11.74 -18.74 -7.19
N GLU A 205 10.92 -17.82 -6.72
CA GLU A 205 10.02 -18.08 -5.60
C GLU A 205 8.87 -19.03 -5.99
N ILE A 206 8.34 -18.95 -7.20
CA ILE A 206 7.37 -19.96 -7.70
C ILE A 206 8.00 -21.35 -7.73
N ALA A 207 9.26 -21.48 -8.20
CA ALA A 207 9.94 -22.76 -8.23
C ALA A 207 10.22 -23.35 -6.83
N ARG A 208 10.38 -22.48 -5.81
CA ARG A 208 10.66 -22.83 -4.43
C ARG A 208 9.43 -22.76 -3.52
N MET A 209 8.26 -22.55 -4.08
CA MET A 209 7.01 -22.26 -3.38
C MET A 209 6.81 -23.14 -2.15
N LYS A 210 6.82 -22.54 -0.98
CA LYS A 210 6.55 -23.13 0.31
C LYS A 210 5.05 -23.09 0.61
N GLN A 211 4.64 -23.86 1.61
CA GLN A 211 3.28 -23.87 2.15
C GLN A 211 3.34 -23.33 3.59
N TYR A 212 3.15 -22.04 3.72
CA TYR A 212 3.22 -21.35 5.01
C TYR A 212 1.99 -21.63 5.86
N GLY A 213 2.17 -21.74 7.17
CA GLY A 213 1.08 -21.98 8.11
C GLY A 213 0.64 -20.70 8.83
N TYR A 214 -0.64 -20.35 8.65
CA TYR A 214 -1.27 -19.20 9.30
C TYR A 214 -2.46 -19.64 10.12
N HIS A 215 -2.53 -19.20 11.37
CA HIS A 215 -3.75 -19.24 12.16
C HIS A 215 -4.43 -17.88 12.06
N VAL A 216 -5.62 -17.85 11.49
CA VAL A 216 -6.33 -16.63 11.12
C VAL A 216 -7.62 -16.53 11.91
N LYS A 217 -7.83 -15.37 12.55
CA LYS A 217 -9.09 -15.00 13.18
C LYS A 217 -9.60 -13.73 12.52
N ALA A 218 -10.64 -13.85 11.70
CA ALA A 218 -11.18 -12.80 10.87
C ALA A 218 -12.55 -12.32 11.37
N THR A 219 -12.72 -11.00 11.46
CA THR A 219 -14.04 -10.38 11.68
C THR A 219 -14.56 -9.91 10.32
N LEU A 220 -15.65 -10.50 9.88
CA LEU A 220 -16.29 -10.25 8.59
C LEU A 220 -17.08 -8.93 8.58
N SER A 221 -17.64 -8.58 7.42
CA SER A 221 -18.44 -7.37 7.22
C SER A 221 -19.70 -7.30 8.09
N ASP A 222 -20.34 -8.44 8.34
CA ASP A 222 -21.52 -8.58 9.18
C ASP A 222 -21.21 -8.66 10.68
N GLY A 223 -19.93 -8.67 11.07
CA GLY A 223 -19.45 -8.80 12.45
C GLY A 223 -19.25 -10.26 12.90
N THR A 224 -19.51 -11.24 12.05
CA THR A 224 -19.21 -12.65 12.33
C THR A 224 -17.69 -12.83 12.47
N VAL A 225 -17.29 -13.65 13.45
CA VAL A 225 -15.88 -14.01 13.65
C VAL A 225 -15.66 -15.43 13.19
N GLU A 226 -14.73 -15.61 12.26
CA GLU A 226 -14.28 -16.92 11.81
C GLU A 226 -12.83 -17.14 12.25
N GLU A 227 -12.53 -18.37 12.65
CA GLU A 227 -11.20 -18.74 13.13
C GLU A 227 -10.83 -20.10 12.56
N HIS A 228 -9.72 -20.18 11.83
CA HIS A 228 -9.23 -21.41 11.22
C HIS A 228 -7.77 -21.31 10.80
N ASP A 229 -7.15 -22.46 10.57
CA ASP A 229 -5.81 -22.56 10.02
C ASP A 229 -5.85 -22.52 8.49
N ILE A 230 -4.93 -21.76 7.91
CA ILE A 230 -4.71 -21.67 6.46
C ILE A 230 -3.28 -22.14 6.17
N ILE A 231 -3.14 -23.17 5.34
CA ILE A 231 -1.84 -23.56 4.81
C ILE A 231 -1.79 -23.14 3.35
N ALA A 232 -1.04 -22.08 3.08
CA ALA A 232 -1.06 -21.40 1.80
C ALA A 232 0.32 -20.86 1.40
N PRO A 233 0.65 -20.88 0.11
CA PRO A 233 1.87 -20.21 -0.37
C PRO A 233 1.78 -18.69 -0.33
N LEU A 234 0.56 -18.14 -0.46
CA LEU A 234 0.29 -16.71 -0.52
C LEU A 234 -0.89 -16.40 0.40
N LEU A 235 -0.72 -15.39 1.24
CA LEU A 235 -1.76 -14.78 2.04
C LEU A 235 -1.52 -13.26 2.04
N THR A 236 -2.52 -12.50 1.63
CA THR A 236 -2.46 -11.04 1.47
C THR A 236 -3.66 -10.39 2.10
N VAL A 237 -3.46 -9.29 2.83
CA VAL A 237 -4.54 -8.44 3.33
C VAL A 237 -4.52 -7.13 2.53
N ALA A 238 -5.45 -7.02 1.60
CA ALA A 238 -5.49 -5.93 0.64
C ALA A 238 -6.43 -4.80 1.10
N ASN A 239 -5.96 -3.56 0.99
CA ASN A 239 -6.76 -2.35 1.05
C ASN A 239 -7.07 -1.82 -0.36
N ALA A 240 -6.16 -2.03 -1.31
CA ALA A 240 -6.29 -1.59 -2.70
C ALA A 240 -6.17 -2.75 -3.68
N ARG A 241 -6.53 -2.50 -4.95
CA ARG A 241 -6.65 -3.53 -5.99
C ARG A 241 -5.32 -4.02 -6.54
N TYR A 242 -4.35 -3.10 -6.70
CA TYR A 242 -3.15 -3.31 -7.52
C TYR A 242 -1.92 -3.60 -6.68
N ILE A 243 -1.02 -4.43 -7.25
CA ILE A 243 0.33 -4.67 -6.77
C ILE A 243 1.27 -4.84 -7.97
N GLY A 244 2.57 -4.56 -7.76
CA GLY A 244 3.62 -4.91 -8.71
C GLY A 244 3.53 -4.21 -10.06
N GLY A 245 2.94 -3.00 -10.10
CA GLY A 245 2.84 -2.19 -11.31
C GLY A 245 1.60 -2.46 -12.15
N GLY A 246 0.49 -2.82 -11.52
CA GLY A 246 -0.82 -2.92 -12.17
C GLY A 246 -1.44 -4.31 -12.25
N LEU A 247 -0.93 -5.28 -11.49
CA LEU A 247 -1.60 -6.57 -11.31
C LEU A 247 -2.79 -6.41 -10.35
N GLU A 248 -3.99 -6.75 -10.77
CA GLU A 248 -5.18 -6.73 -9.91
C GLU A 248 -5.27 -8.02 -9.08
N VAL A 249 -4.64 -8.01 -7.91
CA VAL A 249 -4.67 -9.15 -6.97
C VAL A 249 -5.96 -9.16 -6.16
N SER A 250 -6.48 -7.99 -5.83
CA SER A 250 -7.76 -7.85 -5.14
C SER A 250 -8.75 -6.98 -5.95
N PRO A 251 -9.34 -7.53 -7.02
CA PRO A 251 -10.18 -6.77 -7.95
C PRO A 251 -11.48 -6.23 -7.34
N TYR A 252 -11.89 -6.75 -6.18
CA TYR A 252 -13.11 -6.33 -5.48
C TYR A 252 -12.85 -5.26 -4.42
N SER A 253 -11.60 -4.93 -4.10
CA SER A 253 -11.28 -3.90 -3.10
C SER A 253 -11.87 -2.55 -3.48
N LEU A 254 -12.45 -1.89 -2.48
CA LEU A 254 -12.87 -0.51 -2.49
C LEU A 254 -12.02 0.27 -1.48
N LEU A 255 -11.86 1.56 -1.70
CA LEU A 255 -11.05 2.41 -0.83
C LEU A 255 -11.91 3.27 0.12
N ASP A 256 -13.21 2.96 0.24
CA ASP A 256 -14.17 3.79 0.96
C ASP A 256 -15.31 3.00 1.64
N ASP A 257 -15.18 1.67 1.74
CA ASP A 257 -16.19 0.78 2.34
C ASP A 257 -15.89 0.35 3.79
N GLY A 258 -14.76 0.78 4.34
CA GLY A 258 -14.32 0.44 5.69
C GLY A 258 -13.87 -1.00 5.85
N MET A 259 -13.47 -1.66 4.75
CA MET A 259 -13.15 -3.07 4.72
C MET A 259 -11.76 -3.32 4.12
N LEU A 260 -11.25 -4.52 4.37
CA LEU A 260 -10.06 -5.09 3.72
C LEU A 260 -10.46 -6.41 3.06
N ASP A 261 -9.67 -6.82 2.09
CA ASP A 261 -9.84 -8.09 1.41
C ASP A 261 -8.73 -9.07 1.79
N LEU A 262 -9.08 -10.15 2.47
CA LEU A 262 -8.19 -11.25 2.76
C LEU A 262 -8.19 -12.21 1.57
N VAL A 263 -7.05 -12.34 0.92
CA VAL A 263 -6.85 -13.18 -0.29
C VAL A 263 -5.78 -14.22 -0.01
N TRP A 264 -6.05 -15.48 -0.33
CA TRP A 264 -5.03 -16.53 -0.21
C TRP A 264 -5.14 -17.57 -1.31
N LEU A 265 -4.05 -18.29 -1.53
CA LEU A 265 -3.94 -19.35 -2.52
C LEU A 265 -4.19 -20.71 -1.86
N ASN A 266 -5.26 -21.42 -2.26
CA ASN A 266 -5.71 -22.67 -1.60
C ASN A 266 -4.81 -23.88 -1.82
N CYS A 267 -3.92 -23.81 -2.79
CA CYS A 267 -3.11 -24.96 -3.19
C CYS A 267 -1.78 -24.51 -3.80
N LYS A 268 -0.87 -25.43 -3.96
CA LYS A 268 0.33 -25.22 -4.78
C LYS A 268 -0.06 -25.34 -6.27
N PRO A 269 -0.13 -24.21 -7.03
CA PRO A 269 -0.59 -24.25 -8.41
C PRO A 269 0.44 -24.91 -9.32
N ASN A 270 -0.02 -25.56 -10.38
CA ASN A 270 0.82 -25.98 -11.47
C ASN A 270 1.13 -24.81 -12.43
N VAL A 271 2.07 -25.01 -13.36
CA VAL A 271 2.52 -23.96 -14.29
C VAL A 271 1.36 -23.38 -15.13
N GLY A 272 0.42 -24.21 -15.57
CA GLY A 272 -0.76 -23.77 -16.32
C GLY A 272 -1.70 -22.90 -15.48
N GLN A 273 -1.91 -23.26 -14.22
CA GLN A 273 -2.68 -22.47 -13.27
C GLN A 273 -1.99 -21.13 -12.95
N CYS A 274 -0.67 -21.12 -12.78
CA CYS A 274 0.11 -19.88 -12.60
C CYS A 274 -0.04 -18.94 -13.81
N ALA A 275 0.10 -19.46 -15.04
CA ALA A 275 -0.04 -18.67 -16.25
C ALA A 275 -1.47 -18.10 -16.41
N LYS A 276 -2.50 -18.90 -16.10
CA LYS A 276 -3.90 -18.45 -16.11
C LYS A 276 -4.15 -17.39 -15.02
N ALA A 277 -3.64 -17.61 -13.82
CA ALA A 277 -3.77 -16.65 -12.72
C ALA A 277 -3.13 -15.30 -13.07
N LEU A 278 -1.93 -15.31 -13.64
CA LEU A 278 -1.25 -14.09 -14.09
C LEU A 278 -2.06 -13.37 -15.18
N SER A 279 -2.57 -14.09 -16.18
CA SER A 279 -3.46 -13.50 -17.19
C SER A 279 -4.71 -12.88 -16.58
N ASN A 280 -5.32 -13.58 -15.61
CA ASN A 280 -6.50 -13.09 -14.91
C ASN A 280 -6.20 -11.84 -14.07
N ALA A 281 -5.02 -11.76 -13.44
CA ALA A 281 -4.60 -10.60 -12.66
C ALA A 281 -4.50 -9.32 -13.51
N TYR A 282 -4.08 -9.43 -14.79
CA TYR A 282 -4.08 -8.28 -15.70
C TYR A 282 -5.48 -7.87 -16.17
N ASN A 283 -6.47 -8.75 -16.07
CA ASN A 283 -7.83 -8.53 -16.52
C ASN A 283 -8.82 -8.28 -15.36
N GLY A 284 -8.34 -8.11 -14.12
CA GLY A 284 -9.17 -7.92 -12.95
C GLY A 284 -10.07 -9.11 -12.61
N ARG A 285 -9.64 -10.33 -12.96
CA ARG A 285 -10.39 -11.57 -12.76
C ARG A 285 -9.61 -12.65 -12.00
N LEU A 286 -8.61 -12.26 -11.20
CA LEU A 286 -7.82 -13.23 -10.45
C LEU A 286 -8.71 -14.10 -9.56
N LEU A 287 -9.66 -13.49 -8.88
CA LEU A 287 -10.55 -14.13 -7.92
C LEU A 287 -11.69 -14.95 -8.58
N ALA A 288 -11.86 -14.89 -9.90
CA ALA A 288 -12.69 -15.85 -10.65
C ALA A 288 -12.04 -17.26 -10.72
N SER A 289 -10.79 -17.40 -10.28
CA SER A 289 -10.09 -18.68 -10.28
C SER A 289 -10.31 -19.41 -8.95
N GLN A 290 -10.73 -20.68 -9.02
CA GLN A 290 -11.00 -21.54 -7.86
C GLN A 290 -9.77 -21.87 -7.00
N ILE A 291 -8.56 -21.57 -7.47
CA ILE A 291 -7.34 -21.75 -6.68
C ILE A 291 -7.14 -20.63 -5.64
N PHE A 292 -7.91 -19.54 -5.72
CA PHE A 292 -7.88 -18.47 -4.74
C PHE A 292 -9.13 -18.51 -3.86
N SER A 293 -8.95 -18.22 -2.59
CA SER A 293 -10.02 -17.83 -1.68
C SER A 293 -9.95 -16.35 -1.39
N TRP A 294 -11.09 -15.80 -1.02
CA TRP A 294 -11.28 -14.39 -0.72
C TRP A 294 -12.34 -14.21 0.35
N LYS A 295 -12.09 -13.30 1.28
CA LYS A 295 -13.07 -12.84 2.27
C LYS A 295 -12.93 -11.35 2.50
N ARG A 296 -14.05 -10.68 2.68
CA ARG A 296 -14.08 -9.27 3.07
C ARG A 296 -14.10 -9.17 4.60
N VAL A 297 -13.13 -8.44 5.17
CA VAL A 297 -12.88 -8.41 6.60
C VAL A 297 -12.74 -6.97 7.12
N ARG A 298 -13.19 -6.72 8.34
CA ARG A 298 -12.91 -5.47 9.08
C ARG A 298 -11.60 -5.54 9.83
N GLN A 299 -11.31 -6.72 10.36
CA GLN A 299 -10.12 -7.01 11.13
C GLN A 299 -9.69 -8.45 10.88
N VAL A 300 -8.40 -8.69 10.88
CA VAL A 300 -7.84 -10.04 10.90
C VAL A 300 -6.65 -10.09 11.85
N GLU A 301 -6.66 -11.08 12.74
CA GLU A 301 -5.52 -11.46 13.55
C GLU A 301 -4.83 -12.62 12.84
N ILE A 302 -3.53 -12.51 12.63
CA ILE A 302 -2.73 -13.52 11.95
C ILE A 302 -1.60 -13.92 12.88
N THR A 303 -1.58 -15.19 13.22
CA THR A 303 -0.50 -15.81 13.98
C THR A 303 0.05 -17.00 13.20
N ARG A 304 1.15 -17.59 13.65
CA ARG A 304 1.66 -18.81 13.05
C ARG A 304 0.78 -20.00 13.41
N ALA A 305 0.38 -20.81 12.42
CA ALA A 305 -0.24 -22.10 12.66
C ALA A 305 0.77 -23.14 13.13
N HIS A 306 0.29 -24.21 13.72
CA HIS A 306 1.14 -25.33 14.18
C HIS A 306 1.73 -26.12 13.00
N GLU A 307 0.97 -26.25 11.93
CA GLU A 307 1.36 -26.92 10.70
C GLU A 307 1.82 -25.91 9.62
N GLY A 308 2.57 -26.39 8.64
CA GLY A 308 3.10 -25.59 7.54
C GLY A 308 4.49 -25.01 7.80
N ASP A 309 5.07 -24.44 6.75
CA ASP A 309 6.35 -23.74 6.81
C ASP A 309 6.20 -22.42 7.60
N GLU A 310 7.31 -21.92 8.14
CA GLU A 310 7.34 -20.62 8.78
C GLU A 310 7.13 -19.49 7.77
N PRO A 311 6.14 -18.58 8.02
CA PRO A 311 5.93 -17.41 7.19
C PRO A 311 7.18 -16.51 7.14
N PRO A 312 7.43 -15.86 5.98
CA PRO A 312 8.56 -14.94 5.84
C PRO A 312 8.29 -13.62 6.59
N VAL A 313 9.25 -12.72 6.55
CA VAL A 313 9.05 -11.33 6.97
C VAL A 313 7.87 -10.72 6.22
N LEU A 314 7.01 -10.02 6.97
CA LEU A 314 5.84 -9.34 6.39
C LEU A 314 6.28 -8.08 5.66
N MET A 315 5.63 -7.80 4.55
CA MET A 315 5.87 -6.59 3.77
C MET A 315 4.56 -5.84 3.49
N ALA A 316 4.59 -4.52 3.64
CA ALA A 316 3.46 -3.65 3.31
C ALA A 316 3.90 -2.59 2.31
N ASP A 317 3.18 -2.47 1.18
CA ASP A 317 3.50 -1.53 0.10
C ASP A 317 4.95 -1.64 -0.42
N GLY A 318 5.55 -2.83 -0.30
CA GLY A 318 6.92 -3.11 -0.71
C GLY A 318 7.99 -2.85 0.36
N GLU A 319 7.61 -2.38 1.55
CA GLU A 319 8.49 -2.08 2.67
C GLU A 319 8.40 -3.15 3.75
N TYR A 320 9.50 -3.38 4.47
CA TYR A 320 9.54 -4.35 5.56
C TYR A 320 8.68 -3.89 6.74
N VAL A 321 7.93 -4.84 7.32
CA VAL A 321 7.06 -4.60 8.47
C VAL A 321 7.57 -5.30 9.72
N GLY A 322 7.97 -6.56 9.60
CA GLY A 322 8.40 -7.43 10.70
C GLY A 322 7.80 -8.83 10.56
N HIS A 323 7.59 -9.51 11.68
CA HIS A 323 7.10 -10.89 11.70
C HIS A 323 5.74 -11.02 12.38
N LEU A 324 5.07 -12.16 12.15
CA LEU A 324 3.90 -12.56 12.95
C LEU A 324 4.26 -12.70 14.44
N PRO A 325 3.30 -12.49 15.37
CA PRO A 325 1.88 -12.25 15.16
C PRO A 325 1.51 -10.77 14.93
N VAL A 326 0.46 -10.53 14.13
CA VAL A 326 -0.05 -9.18 13.88
C VAL A 326 -1.59 -9.14 13.88
N THR A 327 -2.11 -7.97 14.19
CA THR A 327 -3.51 -7.61 13.99
C THR A 327 -3.57 -6.56 12.87
N VAL A 328 -4.40 -6.80 11.88
CA VAL A 328 -4.64 -5.90 10.75
C VAL A 328 -6.08 -5.40 10.81
N THR A 329 -6.27 -4.09 10.74
CA THR A 329 -7.59 -3.47 10.82
C THR A 329 -7.83 -2.51 9.67
N ALA A 330 -9.05 -2.51 9.14
CA ALA A 330 -9.51 -1.44 8.26
C ALA A 330 -9.67 -0.15 9.06
N GLN A 331 -9.07 0.92 8.58
CA GLN A 331 -9.22 2.25 9.14
C GLN A 331 -10.00 3.11 8.15
N ALA A 332 -11.31 3.17 8.37
CA ALA A 332 -12.23 3.86 7.48
C ALA A 332 -11.90 5.34 7.39
N LYS A 333 -11.80 5.85 6.15
CA LYS A 333 -11.58 7.26 5.83
C LYS A 333 -10.39 7.88 6.58
N ALA A 334 -9.34 7.07 6.81
CA ALA A 334 -8.19 7.48 7.60
C ALA A 334 -7.25 8.44 6.86
N LEU A 335 -7.25 8.41 5.53
CA LEU A 335 -6.40 9.26 4.69
C LEU A 335 -7.24 10.13 3.78
N ARG A 336 -6.99 11.43 3.79
CA ARG A 336 -7.54 12.38 2.82
C ARG A 336 -6.55 12.58 1.69
N VAL A 337 -6.95 12.32 0.43
CA VAL A 337 -6.08 12.45 -0.75
C VAL A 337 -6.58 13.56 -1.64
N LEU A 338 -5.69 14.50 -2.00
CA LEU A 338 -6.00 15.55 -2.98
C LEU A 338 -6.21 14.92 -4.36
N VAL A 339 -7.36 15.17 -4.96
CA VAL A 339 -7.70 14.68 -6.29
C VAL A 339 -8.28 15.78 -7.17
N PRO A 340 -7.97 15.81 -8.47
CA PRO A 340 -8.63 16.72 -9.39
C PRO A 340 -10.15 16.52 -9.37
N PRO A 341 -10.96 17.59 -9.57
CA PRO A 341 -12.43 17.48 -9.56
C PRO A 341 -13.00 16.39 -10.47
N ALA A 342 -12.39 16.16 -11.63
CA ALA A 342 -12.80 15.10 -12.55
C ALA A 342 -12.58 13.69 -11.97
N VAL A 343 -11.55 13.51 -11.17
CA VAL A 343 -11.24 12.23 -10.48
C VAL A 343 -12.21 12.03 -9.33
N ALA A 344 -12.51 13.06 -8.55
CA ALA A 344 -13.53 13.00 -7.50
C ALA A 344 -14.88 12.57 -8.07
N HIS A 345 -15.34 13.24 -9.13
CA HIS A 345 -16.60 12.88 -9.80
C HIS A 345 -16.60 11.44 -10.35
N TRP A 346 -15.47 10.95 -10.87
CA TRP A 346 -15.38 9.56 -11.33
C TRP A 346 -15.54 8.57 -10.18
N HIS A 347 -14.96 8.85 -8.98
CA HIS A 347 -15.14 8.01 -7.80
C HIS A 347 -16.59 8.03 -7.31
N ASP A 348 -17.25 9.19 -7.27
CA ASP A 348 -18.64 9.33 -6.88
C ASP A 348 -19.60 8.52 -7.81
N SER A 349 -19.20 8.30 -9.07
CA SER A 349 -20.00 7.52 -10.03
C SER A 349 -19.79 5.99 -9.91
N ARG A 350 -18.80 5.54 -9.15
CA ARG A 350 -18.57 4.10 -8.90
C ARG A 350 -19.35 3.66 -7.68
N SER A 351 -20.41 2.90 -7.92
CA SER A 351 -21.21 2.35 -6.83
C SER A 351 -20.67 0.98 -6.37
N GLU A 352 -20.94 0.65 -5.13
CA GLU A 352 -20.77 -0.68 -4.56
C GLU A 352 -21.48 -1.74 -5.43
N GLU A 353 -22.59 -1.39 -6.09
CA GLU A 353 -23.32 -2.26 -7.02
C GLU A 353 -22.44 -2.82 -8.15
N HIS A 354 -21.49 -2.03 -8.68
CA HIS A 354 -20.58 -2.51 -9.72
C HIS A 354 -19.63 -3.60 -9.20
N ILE A 355 -19.21 -3.49 -7.95
CA ILE A 355 -18.35 -4.51 -7.32
C ILE A 355 -19.15 -5.77 -7.00
N MET A 356 -20.37 -5.62 -6.47
CA MET A 356 -21.28 -6.74 -6.23
C MET A 356 -21.55 -7.51 -7.53
N ALA A 357 -21.87 -6.80 -8.62
CA ALA A 357 -22.06 -7.41 -9.93
C ALA A 357 -20.80 -8.11 -10.47
N ALA A 358 -19.59 -7.60 -10.13
CA ALA A 358 -18.34 -8.24 -10.52
C ALA A 358 -18.09 -9.53 -9.73
N ILE A 359 -18.39 -9.55 -8.43
CA ILE A 359 -18.29 -10.72 -7.55
C ILE A 359 -19.23 -11.83 -8.03
N GLU A 360 -20.50 -11.49 -8.26
CA GLU A 360 -21.51 -12.41 -8.79
C GLU A 360 -21.17 -12.95 -10.18
N ARG A 361 -20.70 -12.08 -11.10
CA ARG A 361 -20.22 -12.48 -12.43
C ARG A 361 -19.09 -13.50 -12.36
N ASP A 362 -18.22 -13.40 -11.36
CA ASP A 362 -17.10 -14.31 -11.16
C ASP A 362 -17.52 -15.57 -10.37
N GLY A 363 -18.84 -15.72 -10.08
CA GLY A 363 -19.45 -16.90 -9.48
C GLY A 363 -19.20 -17.01 -7.98
N ARG A 364 -19.08 -15.88 -7.28
CA ARG A 364 -18.86 -15.85 -5.84
C ARG A 364 -20.02 -15.21 -5.10
N ASP A 365 -20.25 -15.69 -3.89
CA ASP A 365 -21.12 -15.04 -2.93
C ASP A 365 -20.42 -13.81 -2.33
N PRO A 366 -21.05 -12.63 -2.36
CA PRO A 366 -20.41 -11.39 -1.92
C PRO A 366 -20.22 -11.29 -0.40
N VAL A 367 -20.92 -12.10 0.39
CA VAL A 367 -20.82 -12.10 1.85
C VAL A 367 -19.79 -13.12 2.33
N THR A 368 -19.93 -14.37 1.86
CA THR A 368 -19.07 -15.48 2.29
C THR A 368 -17.77 -15.59 1.51
N GLY A 369 -17.73 -15.04 0.28
CA GLY A 369 -16.59 -15.17 -0.64
C GLY A 369 -16.49 -16.53 -1.33
N GLU A 370 -17.35 -17.47 -0.98
CA GLU A 370 -17.37 -18.82 -1.54
C GLU A 370 -17.90 -18.83 -2.98
N PHE A 371 -17.55 -19.86 -3.75
CA PHE A 371 -18.14 -20.09 -5.07
C PHE A 371 -19.57 -20.60 -4.94
N ILE A 372 -20.48 -20.00 -5.73
CA ILE A 372 -21.90 -20.36 -5.80
C ILE A 372 -22.07 -21.53 -6.78
#